data_52d1a0a7147024971a55cf1f52365830
#
_entry.id   52d1a0a7147024971a55cf1f52365830
#
_cell.length_a   1.000
_cell.length_b   1.000
_cell.length_c   1.000
_cell.angle_alpha   90.00
_cell.angle_beta   90.00
_cell.angle_gamma   90.00
#
_symmetry.space_group_name_H-M   'P 1'
#
loop_
_entity.id
_entity.type
_entity.pdbx_description
1 polymer ?
#
loop_
_entity_poly.entity_id
_entity_poly.type
_entity_poly.pdbx_seq_one_letter_code
_entity_poly.pdbx_strand_id
1 'polypeptide(L)'
;GAADMGTGCDTTLAQIAAEVLDCPLDNITVFGADTDTSPYDSGSYASSTTYVTGKATEKCAMKLRGQICKLGAELLECTEDEVEFDGKDVFKSKDPTQKKSLSEIAYASQFGHMVPLEATETHTSPLSPPPFMVGAAEVEVDTETGEVKLLEFDACVDCGTPINPNLTRVQTEGGLLQGIGMTLTENITYDKNGYPEENSLFQYKIPARTDVGKIKVEFESSYEPNGPFGAKSIGEVVINTPLP
;
A
#
# COMPACT_ATOMS: atom_id res chain seq x y z
N GLY A 1 2.81 7.57 10.13
CA GLY A 1 4.24 7.85 10.08
C GLY A 1 5.01 7.11 8.98
N ALA A 2 4.31 6.42 8.05
CA ALA A 2 4.96 5.73 6.94
C ALA A 2 5.63 6.71 5.98
N ALA A 3 6.88 6.39 5.58
CA ALA A 3 7.59 7.16 4.56
C ALA A 3 7.45 6.49 3.19
N ASP A 4 7.08 7.24 2.17
CA ASP A 4 7.08 6.74 0.80
C ASP A 4 8.52 6.69 0.26
N MET A 5 9.00 5.48 0.00
CA MET A 5 10.34 5.24 -0.57
C MET A 5 10.30 4.93 -2.08
N GLY A 6 9.21 5.30 -2.75
CA GLY A 6 8.96 5.00 -4.16
C GLY A 6 7.93 3.87 -4.39
N THR A 7 7.32 3.36 -3.32
CA THR A 7 6.30 2.31 -3.40
C THR A 7 4.90 2.86 -3.68
N GLY A 8 4.69 4.18 -3.59
CA GLY A 8 3.39 4.82 -3.74
C GLY A 8 2.51 4.67 -2.49
N CYS A 9 3.12 4.49 -1.30
CA CYS A 9 2.36 4.28 -0.08
C CYS A 9 1.52 5.51 0.29
N ASP A 10 1.98 6.72 0.05
CA ASP A 10 1.20 7.94 0.29
C ASP A 10 -0.13 7.91 -0.48
N THR A 11 -0.08 7.53 -1.77
CA THR A 11 -1.29 7.36 -2.60
C THR A 11 -2.18 6.23 -2.08
N THR A 12 -1.59 5.08 -1.76
CA THR A 12 -2.36 3.91 -1.29
C THR A 12 -3.06 4.19 0.04
N LEU A 13 -2.36 4.81 0.99
CA LEU A 13 -2.94 5.17 2.29
C LEU A 13 -4.03 6.25 2.15
N ALA A 14 -3.82 7.23 1.27
CA ALA A 14 -4.85 8.22 0.94
C ALA A 14 -6.11 7.57 0.33
N GLN A 15 -5.94 6.58 -0.56
CA GLN A 15 -7.08 5.82 -1.13
C GLN A 15 -7.86 5.06 -0.06
N ILE A 16 -7.17 4.42 0.90
CA ILE A 16 -7.83 3.75 2.03
C ILE A 16 -8.64 4.74 2.86
N ALA A 17 -8.07 5.91 3.17
CA ALA A 17 -8.78 6.94 3.93
C ALA A 17 -9.96 7.54 3.14
N ALA A 18 -9.78 7.81 1.85
CA ALA A 18 -10.82 8.34 0.96
C ALA A 18 -12.02 7.40 0.86
N GLU A 19 -11.79 6.10 0.73
CA GLU A 19 -12.85 5.09 0.68
C GLU A 19 -13.65 5.04 1.97
N VAL A 20 -12.99 5.07 3.14
CA VAL A 20 -13.69 5.09 4.43
C VAL A 20 -14.48 6.37 4.64
N LEU A 21 -13.92 7.52 4.24
CA LEU A 21 -14.54 8.82 4.42
C LEU A 21 -15.53 9.17 3.30
N ASP A 22 -15.65 8.32 2.28
CA ASP A 22 -16.52 8.53 1.12
C ASP A 22 -16.26 9.88 0.43
N CYS A 23 -15.00 10.27 0.29
CA CYS A 23 -14.62 11.57 -0.25
C CYS A 23 -13.65 11.43 -1.44
N PRO A 24 -13.60 12.43 -2.35
CA PRO A 24 -12.63 12.46 -3.43
C PRO A 24 -11.19 12.42 -2.90
N LEU A 25 -10.32 11.66 -3.57
CA LEU A 25 -8.90 11.54 -3.20
C LEU A 25 -8.20 12.90 -3.15
N ASP A 26 -8.56 13.83 -4.04
CA ASP A 26 -8.01 15.19 -4.11
C ASP A 26 -8.27 16.04 -2.84
N ASN A 27 -9.20 15.60 -1.99
CA ASN A 27 -9.50 16.25 -0.71
C ASN A 27 -8.57 15.78 0.42
N ILE A 28 -7.67 14.80 0.16
CA ILE A 28 -6.75 14.24 1.15
C ILE A 28 -5.33 14.72 0.87
N THR A 29 -4.72 15.33 1.88
CA THR A 29 -3.30 15.67 1.86
C THR A 29 -2.55 14.75 2.81
N VAL A 30 -1.48 14.11 2.31
CA VAL A 30 -0.66 13.17 3.08
C VAL A 30 0.61 13.85 3.58
N PHE A 31 0.92 13.67 4.85
CA PHE A 31 2.18 14.04 5.49
C PHE A 31 2.75 12.81 6.19
N GLY A 32 3.47 11.96 5.45
CA GLY A 32 3.90 10.66 5.96
C GLY A 32 5.24 10.64 6.67
N ALA A 33 6.17 11.50 6.30
CA ALA A 33 7.59 11.38 6.68
C ALA A 33 8.14 12.52 7.55
N ASP A 34 7.28 13.30 8.17
CA ASP A 34 7.66 14.38 9.06
C ASP A 34 7.67 13.88 10.51
N THR A 35 8.86 13.73 11.09
CA THR A 35 9.04 13.20 12.46
C THR A 35 8.56 14.14 13.55
N ASP A 36 8.32 15.41 13.25
CA ASP A 36 7.78 16.38 14.21
C ASP A 36 6.25 16.29 14.34
N THR A 37 5.58 15.77 13.33
CA THR A 37 4.10 15.72 13.27
C THR A 37 3.54 14.32 13.11
N SER A 38 4.28 13.40 12.48
CA SER A 38 3.81 12.03 12.26
C SER A 38 3.98 11.15 13.49
N PRO A 39 3.00 10.26 13.80
CA PRO A 39 3.19 9.22 14.81
C PRO A 39 4.33 8.26 14.42
N TYR A 40 4.85 7.54 15.39
CA TYR A 40 5.86 6.52 15.16
C TYR A 40 5.36 5.45 14.18
N ASP A 41 6.23 5.10 13.23
CA ASP A 41 6.08 3.97 12.33
C ASP A 41 7.35 3.11 12.39
N SER A 42 7.20 1.81 12.45
CA SER A 42 8.33 0.88 12.59
C SER A 42 9.09 0.65 11.29
N GLY A 43 8.56 1.10 10.16
CA GLY A 43 9.13 0.91 8.83
C GLY A 43 8.39 -0.13 7.99
N SER A 44 8.77 -0.21 6.72
CA SER A 44 8.09 -1.05 5.71
C SER A 44 8.64 -2.48 5.60
N TYR A 45 9.43 -2.94 6.58
CA TYR A 45 9.98 -4.30 6.58
C TYR A 45 8.88 -5.36 6.56
N ALA A 46 9.19 -6.56 6.09
CA ALA A 46 8.24 -7.65 5.87
C ALA A 46 7.05 -7.22 4.97
N SER A 47 7.27 -6.23 4.09
CA SER A 47 6.27 -5.69 3.16
C SER A 47 4.99 -5.21 3.85
N SER A 48 5.10 -4.68 5.07
CA SER A 48 3.99 -4.50 6.00
C SER A 48 3.16 -3.23 5.76
N THR A 49 3.62 -2.27 4.97
CA THR A 49 3.01 -0.94 4.89
C THR A 49 1.52 -1.01 4.53
N THR A 50 1.13 -1.64 3.42
CA THR A 50 -0.29 -1.73 3.04
C THR A 50 -1.10 -2.52 4.06
N TYR A 51 -0.57 -3.64 4.54
CA TYR A 51 -1.30 -4.51 5.45
C TYR A 51 -1.44 -3.93 6.86
N VAL A 52 -0.34 -3.43 7.46
CA VAL A 52 -0.32 -2.95 8.86
C VAL A 52 -0.68 -1.47 8.95
N THR A 53 0.08 -0.61 8.24
CA THR A 53 -0.17 0.84 8.28
C THR A 53 -1.47 1.20 7.57
N GLY A 54 -1.80 0.49 6.48
CA GLY A 54 -3.10 0.62 5.82
C GLY A 54 -4.28 0.28 6.75
N LYS A 55 -4.15 -0.76 7.58
CA LYS A 55 -5.18 -1.09 8.58
C LYS A 55 -5.28 -0.06 9.71
N ALA A 56 -4.16 0.53 10.12
CA ALA A 56 -4.18 1.66 11.07
C ALA A 56 -4.89 2.87 10.45
N THR A 57 -4.63 3.16 9.16
CA THR A 57 -5.28 4.23 8.41
C THR A 57 -6.79 4.01 8.30
N GLU A 58 -7.23 2.78 7.94
CA GLU A 58 -8.64 2.41 7.87
C GLU A 58 -9.34 2.64 9.22
N LYS A 59 -8.76 2.15 10.33
CA LYS A 59 -9.30 2.35 11.68
C LYS A 59 -9.35 3.83 12.06
N CYS A 60 -8.30 4.58 11.75
CA CYS A 60 -8.24 6.02 12.03
C CYS A 60 -9.32 6.78 11.27
N ALA A 61 -9.50 6.49 9.99
CA ALA A 61 -10.55 7.09 9.16
C ALA A 61 -11.96 6.71 9.65
N MET A 62 -12.18 5.45 10.05
CA MET A 62 -13.44 5.00 10.66
C MET A 62 -13.77 5.77 11.95
N LYS A 63 -12.76 5.98 12.79
CA LYS A 63 -12.93 6.75 14.04
C LYS A 63 -13.27 8.22 13.76
N LEU A 64 -12.58 8.83 12.78
CA LEU A 64 -12.89 10.20 12.35
C LEU A 64 -14.30 10.29 11.77
N ARG A 65 -14.68 9.35 10.90
CA ARG A 65 -16.05 9.25 10.35
C ARG A 65 -17.10 9.17 11.48
N GLY A 66 -16.84 8.36 12.51
CA GLY A 66 -17.72 8.28 13.69
C GLY A 66 -17.85 9.61 14.43
N GLN A 67 -16.77 10.38 14.60
CA GLN A 67 -16.82 11.72 15.21
C GLN A 67 -17.64 12.70 14.37
N ILE A 68 -17.49 12.66 13.03
CA ILE A 68 -18.26 13.48 12.10
C ILE A 68 -19.76 13.14 12.20
N CYS A 69 -20.12 11.86 12.14
CA CYS A 69 -21.51 11.41 12.25
C CYS A 69 -22.11 11.81 13.61
N LYS A 70 -21.38 11.60 14.69
CA LYS A 70 -21.83 11.98 16.05
C LYS A 70 -22.16 13.46 16.15
N LEU A 71 -21.22 14.33 15.75
CA LEU A 71 -21.46 15.78 15.81
C LEU A 71 -22.56 16.21 14.83
N GLY A 72 -22.63 15.59 13.65
CA GLY A 72 -23.70 15.80 12.70
C GLY A 72 -25.09 15.43 13.26
N ALA A 73 -25.20 14.31 13.97
CA ALA A 73 -26.42 13.87 14.63
C ALA A 73 -26.86 14.86 15.74
N GLU A 74 -25.91 15.31 16.57
CA GLU A 74 -26.17 16.35 17.58
C GLU A 74 -26.72 17.64 16.95
N LEU A 75 -26.13 18.11 15.83
CA LEU A 75 -26.58 19.29 15.10
C LEU A 75 -27.93 19.10 14.37
N LEU A 76 -28.31 17.88 14.10
CA LEU A 76 -29.59 17.49 13.48
C LEU A 76 -30.65 17.09 14.53
N GLU A 77 -30.31 17.18 15.83
CA GLU A 77 -31.19 16.82 16.96
C GLU A 77 -31.75 15.38 16.82
N CYS A 78 -30.84 14.41 16.52
CA CYS A 78 -31.17 13.00 16.38
C CYS A 78 -30.04 12.10 16.92
N THR A 79 -30.22 10.78 16.85
CA THR A 79 -29.22 9.81 17.31
C THR A 79 -28.25 9.42 16.18
N GLU A 80 -27.08 8.89 16.53
CA GLU A 80 -26.02 8.52 15.55
C GLU A 80 -26.49 7.43 14.57
N ASP A 81 -27.39 6.54 14.98
CA ASP A 81 -27.96 5.49 14.13
C ASP A 81 -29.02 5.99 13.13
N GLU A 82 -29.43 7.25 13.24
CA GLU A 82 -30.38 7.88 12.34
C GLU A 82 -29.69 8.72 11.24
N VAL A 83 -28.37 8.79 11.22
CA VAL A 83 -27.65 9.58 10.23
C VAL A 83 -26.72 8.74 9.37
N GLU A 84 -26.45 9.25 8.18
CA GLU A 84 -25.45 8.76 7.23
C GLU A 84 -24.52 9.92 6.83
N PHE A 85 -23.32 9.58 6.39
CA PHE A 85 -22.32 10.51 5.88
C PHE A 85 -21.87 10.08 4.49
N ASP A 86 -21.95 10.98 3.51
CA ASP A 86 -21.61 10.76 2.09
C ASP A 86 -20.29 11.44 1.66
N GLY A 87 -19.42 11.72 2.62
CA GLY A 87 -18.14 12.42 2.39
C GLY A 87 -18.26 13.94 2.27
N LYS A 88 -19.46 14.48 2.18
CA LYS A 88 -19.76 15.89 2.04
C LYS A 88 -20.73 16.41 3.08
N ASP A 89 -21.81 15.67 3.29
CA ASP A 89 -22.89 16.03 4.20
C ASP A 89 -23.17 14.88 5.16
N VAL A 90 -23.57 15.18 6.40
CA VAL A 90 -24.25 14.25 7.30
C VAL A 90 -25.73 14.55 7.22
N PHE A 91 -26.52 13.53 6.94
CA PHE A 91 -27.97 13.67 6.70
C PHE A 91 -28.76 12.58 7.43
N LYS A 92 -30.04 12.86 7.74
CA LYS A 92 -30.92 11.85 8.33
C LYS A 92 -31.27 10.76 7.31
N SER A 93 -31.08 9.50 7.63
CA SER A 93 -31.35 8.36 6.75
C SER A 93 -32.80 8.31 6.27
N LYS A 94 -33.78 8.75 7.11
CA LYS A 94 -35.21 8.78 6.77
C LYS A 94 -35.66 10.04 6.03
N ASP A 95 -34.90 11.13 6.11
CA ASP A 95 -35.18 12.41 5.45
C ASP A 95 -33.89 13.10 5.03
N PRO A 96 -33.30 12.75 3.89
CA PRO A 96 -32.02 13.31 3.42
C PRO A 96 -32.05 14.82 3.14
N THR A 97 -33.21 15.47 3.20
CA THR A 97 -33.29 16.93 3.10
C THR A 97 -32.80 17.65 4.36
N GLN A 98 -32.89 16.96 5.50
CA GLN A 98 -32.33 17.39 6.78
C GLN A 98 -30.85 16.96 6.85
N LYS A 99 -29.96 17.89 6.57
CA LYS A 99 -28.53 17.63 6.48
C LYS A 99 -27.70 18.79 7.03
N LYS A 100 -26.45 18.47 7.36
CA LYS A 100 -25.38 19.38 7.73
C LYS A 100 -24.16 19.12 6.87
N SER A 101 -23.62 20.15 6.27
CA SER A 101 -22.39 20.05 5.51
C SER A 101 -21.19 19.79 6.43
N LEU A 102 -20.14 19.15 5.90
CA LEU A 102 -18.88 18.94 6.62
C LEU A 102 -18.29 20.27 7.10
N SER A 103 -18.47 21.35 6.35
CA SER A 103 -18.03 22.70 6.75
C SER A 103 -18.79 23.22 7.97
N GLU A 104 -20.11 23.04 8.05
CA GLU A 104 -20.90 23.42 9.22
C GLU A 104 -20.49 22.58 10.45
N ILE A 105 -20.26 21.27 10.26
CA ILE A 105 -19.82 20.35 11.30
C ILE A 105 -18.43 20.75 11.82
N ALA A 106 -17.48 21.04 10.91
CA ALA A 106 -16.13 21.49 11.27
C ALA A 106 -16.17 22.84 12.01
N TYR A 107 -17.03 23.78 11.58
CA TYR A 107 -17.21 25.05 12.26
C TYR A 107 -17.77 24.84 13.68
N ALA A 108 -18.80 24.02 13.84
CA ALA A 108 -19.38 23.71 15.12
C ALA A 108 -18.39 23.00 16.07
N SER A 109 -17.57 22.11 15.52
CA SER A 109 -16.48 21.45 16.25
C SER A 109 -15.52 22.47 16.87
N GLN A 110 -15.02 23.42 16.08
CA GLN A 110 -14.02 24.39 16.53
C GLN A 110 -14.60 25.50 17.42
N PHE A 111 -15.72 26.07 17.04
CA PHE A 111 -16.25 27.31 17.65
C PHE A 111 -17.47 27.09 18.55
N GLY A 112 -18.17 25.96 18.40
CA GLY A 112 -19.32 25.61 19.25
C GLY A 112 -18.94 24.68 20.39
N HIS A 113 -18.42 23.52 20.06
CA HIS A 113 -18.10 22.47 21.03
C HIS A 113 -16.64 22.52 21.52
N MET A 114 -15.75 23.22 20.83
CA MET A 114 -14.31 23.29 21.11
C MET A 114 -13.64 21.91 21.19
N VAL A 115 -14.11 20.96 20.40
CA VAL A 115 -13.57 19.59 20.30
C VAL A 115 -13.10 19.37 18.86
N PRO A 116 -11.79 19.26 18.61
CA PRO A 116 -11.29 19.06 17.26
C PRO A 116 -11.76 17.74 16.66
N LEU A 117 -12.04 17.74 15.37
CA LEU A 117 -12.26 16.50 14.59
C LEU A 117 -10.90 15.93 14.25
N GLU A 118 -10.37 15.10 15.11
CA GLU A 118 -9.08 14.44 14.93
C GLU A 118 -9.11 13.02 15.44
N ALA A 119 -8.35 12.15 14.80
CA ALA A 119 -8.20 10.77 15.21
C ALA A 119 -6.76 10.30 15.09
N THR A 120 -6.33 9.50 16.03
CA THR A 120 -5.08 8.76 15.98
C THR A 120 -5.37 7.32 16.30
N GLU A 121 -4.80 6.41 15.51
CA GLU A 121 -4.95 4.97 15.73
C GLU A 121 -3.62 4.25 15.47
N THR A 122 -3.47 3.13 16.15
CA THR A 122 -2.35 2.21 15.98
C THR A 122 -2.88 0.83 15.66
N HIS A 123 -2.19 0.10 14.82
CA HIS A 123 -2.50 -1.29 14.53
C HIS A 123 -1.27 -2.18 14.72
N THR A 124 -1.45 -3.24 15.49
CA THR A 124 -0.53 -4.37 15.54
C THR A 124 -1.27 -5.57 15.01
N SER A 125 -0.76 -6.18 13.95
CA SER A 125 -1.42 -7.35 13.39
C SER A 125 -1.14 -8.58 14.25
N PRO A 126 -2.17 -9.35 14.65
CA PRO A 126 -2.00 -10.61 15.35
C PRO A 126 -1.52 -11.74 14.42
N LEU A 127 -1.63 -11.54 13.11
CA LEU A 127 -1.32 -12.51 12.06
C LEU A 127 -0.40 -11.89 11.02
N SER A 128 0.36 -12.73 10.32
CA SER A 128 1.11 -12.37 9.13
C SER A 128 0.63 -13.27 7.98
N PRO A 129 -0.47 -12.91 7.30
CA PRO A 129 -1.02 -13.74 6.24
C PRO A 129 -0.04 -13.80 5.07
N PRO A 130 0.34 -15.01 4.63
CA PRO A 130 1.30 -15.12 3.54
C PRO A 130 0.68 -14.67 2.22
N PRO A 131 1.37 -13.82 1.45
CA PRO A 131 1.10 -13.68 0.02
C PRO A 131 1.62 -14.93 -0.71
N PHE A 132 1.06 -15.21 -1.87
CA PHE A 132 1.50 -16.32 -2.72
C PHE A 132 1.82 -15.82 -4.12
N MET A 133 2.75 -16.51 -4.77
CA MET A 133 3.07 -16.25 -6.16
C MET A 133 3.44 -17.54 -6.87
N VAL A 134 3.03 -17.63 -8.14
CA VAL A 134 3.47 -18.63 -9.09
C VAL A 134 4.07 -17.91 -10.28
N GLY A 135 5.26 -18.34 -10.73
CA GLY A 135 5.93 -17.80 -11.90
C GLY A 135 6.25 -18.90 -12.91
N ALA A 136 6.30 -18.50 -14.18
CA ALA A 136 6.79 -19.33 -15.29
C ALA A 136 7.74 -18.51 -16.15
N ALA A 137 8.91 -19.06 -16.46
CA ALA A 137 9.92 -18.41 -17.28
C ALA A 137 10.09 -19.16 -18.61
N GLU A 138 10.12 -18.42 -19.70
CA GLU A 138 10.58 -18.89 -21.01
C GLU A 138 12.01 -18.37 -21.24
N VAL A 139 12.95 -19.29 -21.46
CA VAL A 139 14.36 -18.95 -21.60
C VAL A 139 14.95 -19.56 -22.88
N GLU A 140 15.93 -18.88 -23.43
CA GLU A 140 16.82 -19.40 -24.48
C GLU A 140 18.19 -19.64 -23.88
N VAL A 141 18.74 -20.84 -24.10
CA VAL A 141 20.05 -21.22 -23.56
C VAL A 141 20.99 -21.53 -24.70
N ASP A 142 22.14 -20.83 -24.79
CA ASP A 142 23.23 -21.21 -25.65
C ASP A 142 23.96 -22.40 -25.01
N THR A 143 23.87 -23.57 -25.64
CA THR A 143 24.45 -24.80 -25.12
C THR A 143 25.97 -24.89 -25.25
N GLU A 144 26.60 -24.00 -26.05
CA GLU A 144 28.05 -23.93 -26.18
C GLU A 144 28.68 -23.03 -25.11
N THR A 145 28.04 -21.90 -24.81
CA THR A 145 28.54 -20.91 -23.84
C THR A 145 27.94 -21.02 -22.48
N GLY A 146 26.72 -21.58 -22.35
CA GLY A 146 25.93 -21.61 -21.15
C GLY A 146 25.19 -20.30 -20.89
N GLU A 147 25.22 -19.34 -21.81
CA GLU A 147 24.48 -18.08 -21.66
C GLU A 147 22.99 -18.33 -21.66
N VAL A 148 22.28 -17.71 -20.70
CA VAL A 148 20.83 -17.78 -20.54
C VAL A 148 20.20 -16.42 -20.83
N LYS A 149 19.25 -16.40 -21.75
CA LYS A 149 18.45 -15.22 -22.08
C LYS A 149 17.00 -15.43 -21.66
N LEU A 150 16.49 -14.55 -20.81
CA LEU A 150 15.07 -14.55 -20.46
C LEU A 150 14.26 -13.95 -21.61
N LEU A 151 13.31 -14.71 -22.15
CA LEU A 151 12.40 -14.27 -23.20
C LEU A 151 11.09 -13.71 -22.63
N GLU A 152 10.51 -14.42 -21.67
CA GLU A 152 9.27 -14.01 -21.02
C GLU A 152 9.20 -14.54 -19.57
N PHE A 153 8.61 -13.77 -18.67
CA PHE A 153 8.28 -14.20 -17.31
C PHE A 153 6.82 -13.86 -17.01
N ASP A 154 6.01 -14.89 -16.80
CA ASP A 154 4.61 -14.77 -16.42
C ASP A 154 4.48 -14.99 -14.91
N ALA A 155 3.77 -14.11 -14.22
CA ALA A 155 3.54 -14.16 -12.80
C ALA A 155 2.06 -14.04 -12.44
N CYS A 156 1.59 -14.91 -11.56
CA CYS A 156 0.29 -14.78 -10.92
C CYS A 156 0.50 -14.60 -9.41
N VAL A 157 -0.04 -13.51 -8.86
CA VAL A 157 0.21 -13.08 -7.48
C VAL A 157 -1.08 -12.98 -6.70
N ASP A 158 -1.12 -13.61 -5.53
CA ASP A 158 -2.13 -13.41 -4.51
C ASP A 158 -1.59 -12.43 -3.45
N CYS A 159 -1.97 -11.19 -3.54
CA CYS A 159 -1.73 -10.16 -2.54
C CYS A 159 -3.03 -9.69 -1.84
N GLY A 160 -4.06 -10.52 -1.84
CA GLY A 160 -5.39 -10.13 -1.40
C GLY A 160 -6.03 -9.17 -2.40
N THR A 161 -6.73 -8.17 -1.91
CA THR A 161 -7.29 -7.10 -2.74
C THR A 161 -6.21 -6.07 -3.06
N PRO A 162 -5.84 -5.87 -4.32
CA PRO A 162 -4.94 -4.78 -4.70
C PRO A 162 -5.63 -3.42 -4.50
N ILE A 163 -5.21 -2.64 -3.51
CA ILE A 163 -5.80 -1.31 -3.25
C ILE A 163 -5.60 -0.37 -4.45
N ASN A 164 -4.41 -0.41 -5.04
CA ASN A 164 -4.11 0.29 -6.28
C ASN A 164 -3.48 -0.70 -7.27
N PRO A 165 -4.24 -1.24 -8.24
CA PRO A 165 -3.73 -2.24 -9.17
C PRO A 165 -2.50 -1.82 -9.96
N ASN A 166 -2.38 -0.53 -10.32
CA ASN A 166 -1.23 -0.03 -11.06
C ASN A 166 0.04 -0.02 -10.21
N LEU A 167 -0.03 0.52 -8.98
CA LEU A 167 1.10 0.53 -8.05
C LEU A 167 1.48 -0.89 -7.64
N THR A 168 0.50 -1.77 -7.42
CA THR A 168 0.73 -3.18 -7.13
C THR A 168 1.47 -3.89 -8.26
N ARG A 169 1.11 -3.61 -9.52
CA ARG A 169 1.80 -4.14 -10.70
C ARG A 169 3.24 -3.64 -10.78
N VAL A 170 3.46 -2.34 -10.63
CA VAL A 170 4.80 -1.74 -10.68
C VAL A 170 5.70 -2.32 -9.58
N GLN A 171 5.16 -2.52 -8.39
CA GLN A 171 5.88 -3.16 -7.27
C GLN A 171 6.24 -4.61 -7.61
N THR A 172 5.32 -5.36 -8.22
CA THR A 172 5.55 -6.75 -8.64
C THR A 172 6.61 -6.84 -9.72
N GLU A 173 6.50 -6.07 -10.79
CA GLU A 173 7.47 -6.04 -11.89
C GLU A 173 8.87 -5.65 -11.40
N GLY A 174 8.95 -4.65 -10.50
CA GLY A 174 10.20 -4.21 -9.90
C GLY A 174 10.86 -5.28 -9.03
N GLY A 175 10.08 -6.01 -8.22
CA GLY A 175 10.59 -7.11 -7.39
C GLY A 175 11.02 -8.33 -8.22
N LEU A 176 10.26 -8.66 -9.26
CA LEU A 176 10.64 -9.70 -10.23
C LEU A 176 11.97 -9.37 -10.91
N LEU A 177 12.16 -8.12 -11.33
CA LEU A 177 13.41 -7.68 -11.95
C LEU A 177 14.60 -7.84 -11.01
N GLN A 178 14.43 -7.56 -9.72
CA GLN A 178 15.48 -7.82 -8.71
C GLN A 178 15.82 -9.32 -8.64
N GLY A 179 14.81 -10.20 -8.55
CA GLY A 179 15.02 -11.64 -8.54
C GLY A 179 15.69 -12.17 -9.80
N ILE A 180 15.29 -11.67 -10.98
CA ILE A 180 15.90 -11.99 -12.26
C ILE A 180 17.38 -11.55 -12.28
N GLY A 181 17.67 -10.34 -11.77
CA GLY A 181 19.03 -9.83 -11.68
C GLY A 181 19.92 -10.72 -10.81
N MET A 182 19.45 -11.06 -9.61
CA MET A 182 20.15 -11.96 -8.69
C MET A 182 20.41 -13.35 -9.30
N THR A 183 19.53 -13.80 -10.18
CA THR A 183 19.67 -15.11 -10.83
C THR A 183 20.65 -15.10 -11.99
N LEU A 184 20.64 -14.05 -12.81
CA LEU A 184 21.30 -14.06 -14.11
C LEU A 184 22.54 -13.17 -14.21
N THR A 185 22.60 -12.04 -13.49
CA THR A 185 23.61 -11.01 -13.77
C THR A 185 24.32 -10.47 -12.54
N GLU A 186 23.68 -10.45 -11.38
CA GLU A 186 24.21 -9.85 -10.16
C GLU A 186 25.06 -10.87 -9.39
N ASN A 187 26.32 -10.53 -9.13
CA ASN A 187 27.23 -11.34 -8.34
C ASN A 187 28.17 -10.44 -7.55
N ILE A 188 28.53 -10.85 -6.36
CA ILE A 188 29.56 -10.17 -5.55
C ILE A 188 30.61 -11.19 -5.17
N THR A 189 31.83 -10.94 -5.62
CA THR A 189 33.02 -11.69 -5.26
C THR A 189 33.91 -10.87 -4.33
N TYR A 190 34.76 -11.54 -3.58
CA TYR A 190 35.65 -10.90 -2.61
C TYR A 190 37.09 -11.29 -2.86
N ASP A 191 37.98 -10.30 -2.77
CA ASP A 191 39.42 -10.56 -2.79
C ASP A 191 39.89 -11.29 -1.51
N LYS A 192 41.16 -11.68 -1.48
CA LYS A 192 41.76 -12.38 -0.31
C LYS A 192 41.76 -11.58 1.00
N ASN A 193 41.46 -10.27 0.97
CA ASN A 193 41.38 -9.40 2.12
C ASN A 193 39.95 -9.12 2.55
N GLY A 194 38.94 -9.65 1.82
CA GLY A 194 37.53 -9.46 2.10
C GLY A 194 36.92 -8.19 1.48
N TYR A 195 37.62 -7.55 0.54
CA TYR A 195 37.04 -6.41 -0.19
C TYR A 195 36.23 -6.90 -1.41
N PRO A 196 35.01 -6.32 -1.66
CA PRO A 196 34.23 -6.68 -2.83
C PRO A 196 34.96 -6.25 -4.12
N GLU A 197 35.01 -7.15 -5.10
CA GLU A 197 35.57 -6.87 -6.41
C GLU A 197 34.61 -6.05 -7.27
N GLU A 198 33.29 -6.33 -7.18
CA GLU A 198 32.21 -5.56 -7.82
C GLU A 198 31.80 -4.36 -6.95
N ASN A 199 32.71 -3.37 -6.84
CA ASN A 199 32.55 -2.24 -5.93
C ASN A 199 31.95 -0.97 -6.57
N SER A 200 31.41 -1.09 -7.78
CA SER A 200 30.73 -0.01 -8.50
C SER A 200 29.65 -0.57 -9.42
N LEU A 201 28.67 0.25 -9.81
CA LEU A 201 27.64 -0.13 -10.77
C LEU A 201 28.19 -0.41 -12.19
N PHE A 202 29.47 -0.15 -12.42
CA PHE A 202 30.14 -0.56 -13.65
C PHE A 202 30.49 -2.06 -13.65
N GLN A 203 30.82 -2.61 -12.49
CA GLN A 203 31.14 -4.04 -12.31
C GLN A 203 29.92 -4.84 -11.87
N TYR A 204 29.16 -4.32 -10.91
CA TYR A 204 27.91 -4.93 -10.42
C TYR A 204 26.79 -4.71 -11.45
N LYS A 205 26.27 -5.78 -12.03
CA LYS A 205 25.38 -5.74 -13.18
C LYS A 205 23.91 -5.85 -12.79
N ILE A 206 23.30 -4.73 -12.39
CA ILE A 206 21.86 -4.63 -12.28
C ILE A 206 21.25 -4.71 -13.69
N PRO A 207 20.22 -5.54 -13.94
CA PRO A 207 19.62 -5.67 -15.28
C PRO A 207 19.03 -4.34 -15.75
N ALA A 208 19.29 -3.99 -16.99
CA ALA A 208 18.59 -2.92 -17.67
C ALA A 208 17.32 -3.47 -18.36
N ARG A 209 16.45 -2.57 -18.81
CA ARG A 209 15.20 -2.95 -19.50
C ARG A 209 15.44 -3.83 -20.75
N THR A 210 16.60 -3.69 -21.39
CA THR A 210 17.00 -4.46 -22.58
C THR A 210 17.52 -5.86 -22.27
N ASP A 211 17.86 -6.13 -21.01
CA ASP A 211 18.45 -7.40 -20.59
C ASP A 211 17.40 -8.43 -20.19
N VAL A 212 16.16 -7.99 -20.04
CA VAL A 212 15.02 -8.85 -19.70
C VAL A 212 13.98 -8.84 -20.81
N GLY A 213 13.33 -9.96 -21.01
CA GLY A 213 12.23 -10.12 -21.95
C GLY A 213 10.94 -9.45 -21.47
N LYS A 214 9.82 -10.02 -21.80
CA LYS A 214 8.52 -9.54 -21.32
C LYS A 214 8.29 -10.02 -19.89
N ILE A 215 7.72 -9.14 -19.08
CA ILE A 215 7.19 -9.50 -17.75
C ILE A 215 5.68 -9.28 -17.81
N LYS A 216 4.90 -10.30 -17.49
CA LYS A 216 3.44 -10.24 -17.38
C LYS A 216 3.04 -10.56 -15.95
N VAL A 217 2.12 -9.76 -15.43
CA VAL A 217 1.63 -9.90 -14.05
C VAL A 217 0.11 -9.93 -14.07
N GLU A 218 -0.42 -10.98 -13.46
CA GLU A 218 -1.84 -11.13 -13.14
C GLU A 218 -2.02 -11.24 -11.63
N PHE A 219 -3.17 -10.80 -11.14
CA PHE A 219 -3.51 -10.87 -9.72
C PHE A 219 -4.66 -11.84 -9.51
N GLU A 220 -4.46 -12.80 -8.59
CA GLU A 220 -5.54 -13.63 -8.08
C GLU A 220 -6.33 -12.82 -7.04
N SER A 221 -7.65 -12.84 -7.16
CA SER A 221 -8.52 -12.15 -6.21
C SER A 221 -8.76 -13.04 -4.99
N SER A 222 -8.20 -12.63 -3.86
CA SER A 222 -8.50 -13.19 -2.55
C SER A 222 -8.88 -12.06 -1.58
N TYR A 223 -9.34 -12.42 -0.39
CA TYR A 223 -9.74 -11.44 0.62
C TYR A 223 -9.15 -11.82 1.97
N GLU A 224 -8.32 -10.93 2.52
CA GLU A 224 -7.75 -11.09 3.88
C GLU A 224 -8.55 -10.26 4.88
N PRO A 225 -9.32 -10.89 5.79
CA PRO A 225 -10.21 -10.15 6.70
C PRO A 225 -9.49 -9.18 7.65
N ASN A 226 -8.22 -9.44 7.96
CA ASN A 226 -7.45 -8.60 8.86
C ASN A 226 -6.71 -7.46 8.16
N GLY A 227 -6.64 -7.49 6.83
CA GLY A 227 -6.07 -6.42 6.02
C GLY A 227 -7.07 -5.28 5.73
N PRO A 228 -6.59 -4.11 5.31
CA PRO A 228 -7.48 -3.05 4.86
C PRO A 228 -8.15 -3.48 3.56
N PHE A 229 -9.46 -3.49 3.53
CA PHE A 229 -10.27 -3.90 2.35
C PHE A 229 -9.86 -5.26 1.76
N GLY A 230 -9.27 -6.14 2.55
CA GLY A 230 -8.86 -7.48 2.10
C GLY A 230 -7.45 -7.57 1.52
N ALA A 231 -6.62 -6.53 1.63
CA ALA A 231 -5.25 -6.52 1.13
C ALA A 231 -4.30 -7.35 1.98
N LYS A 232 -3.26 -7.90 1.35
CA LYS A 232 -2.08 -8.52 1.98
C LYS A 232 -0.81 -7.75 1.60
N SER A 233 0.34 -8.27 2.01
CA SER A 233 1.67 -7.85 1.58
C SER A 233 1.95 -8.28 0.14
N ILE A 234 2.91 -7.63 -0.54
CA ILE A 234 3.34 -8.03 -1.89
C ILE A 234 4.86 -7.91 -2.12
N GLY A 235 5.54 -6.96 -1.49
CA GLY A 235 6.89 -6.55 -1.90
C GLY A 235 7.94 -7.67 -1.91
N GLU A 236 7.93 -8.58 -0.95
CA GLU A 236 8.99 -9.60 -0.80
C GLU A 236 8.66 -10.94 -1.48
N VAL A 237 7.40 -11.29 -1.68
CA VAL A 237 7.02 -12.55 -2.31
C VAL A 237 7.52 -12.65 -3.76
N VAL A 238 7.62 -11.52 -4.42
CA VAL A 238 7.92 -11.45 -5.85
C VAL A 238 9.40 -11.62 -6.19
N ILE A 239 10.30 -11.33 -5.25
CA ILE A 239 11.75 -11.44 -5.47
C ILE A 239 12.24 -12.89 -5.49
N ASN A 240 11.59 -13.79 -4.79
CA ASN A 240 12.04 -15.17 -4.62
C ASN A 240 11.69 -16.08 -5.80
N THR A 241 10.66 -15.76 -6.55
CA THR A 241 10.10 -16.65 -7.58
C THR A 241 11.01 -16.83 -8.80
N PRO A 242 11.81 -15.84 -9.26
CA PRO A 242 12.75 -16.04 -10.36
C PRO A 242 13.98 -16.89 -10.02
N LEU A 243 14.29 -17.10 -8.74
CA LEU A 243 15.53 -17.80 -8.34
C LEU A 243 15.58 -19.29 -8.71
N PRO A 244 14.51 -20.09 -8.64
CA PRO A 244 14.51 -21.46 -9.15
C PRO A 244 14.52 -21.54 -10.66
#